data_7d18d6d5e830d642d49b052daa35fc53
#
_entry.id   7d18d6d5e830d642d49b052daa35fc53
#
_cell.length_a   1.000
_cell.length_b   1.000
_cell.length_c   1.000
_cell.angle_alpha   90.00
_cell.angle_beta   90.00
_cell.angle_gamma   90.00
#
_symmetry.space_group_name_H-M   'P 1'
#
loop_
_entity.id
_entity.type
_entity.pdbx_description
1 polymer ?
#
loop_
_entity_poly.entity_id
_entity_poly.type
_entity_poly.pdbx_seq_one_letter_code
_entity_poly.pdbx_strand_id
1 'polypeptide(L)'
;DVYKRQYEDYVAQAYSNDPAIRLLRKQTELAQNDIRLTKASSLPSLSLYASNTLARPVSRTLADMYNNNWNIGLSLSYPLSSLYKNNHKIKESKWMVSLHKNEEEQKKQKIRMEVRTAFLRHKEALQEVEALKLSVRQAQENYRIMQNRYLNQLAILTDLLDANSVLLNAELQLTNARTHVIYTYYQLQKACGRL
;
A
#
# COMPACT_ATOMS: atom_id res chain seq x y z
N ASP A 1 22.88 7.63 -15.48
CA ASP A 1 21.75 6.67 -15.45
C ASP A 1 21.72 5.70 -14.27
N VAL A 2 22.71 5.74 -13.39
CA VAL A 2 22.73 5.00 -12.12
C VAL A 2 21.52 5.38 -11.25
N TYR A 3 21.20 6.66 -11.17
CA TYR A 3 20.05 7.17 -10.39
C TYR A 3 18.72 6.69 -10.91
N LYS A 4 18.55 6.55 -12.21
CA LYS A 4 17.31 6.04 -12.82
C LYS A 4 17.14 4.54 -12.49
N ARG A 5 18.22 3.77 -12.53
CA ARG A 5 18.22 2.35 -12.16
C ARG A 5 17.89 2.17 -10.67
N GLN A 6 18.51 2.94 -9.77
CA GLN A 6 18.20 2.93 -8.35
C GLN A 6 16.73 3.27 -8.06
N TYR A 7 16.18 4.29 -8.72
CA TYR A 7 14.77 4.66 -8.55
C TYR A 7 13.82 3.54 -8.95
N GLU A 8 14.03 2.91 -10.11
CA GLU A 8 13.17 1.82 -10.58
C GLU A 8 13.29 0.58 -9.67
N ASP A 9 14.44 0.31 -9.06
CA ASP A 9 14.62 -0.74 -8.07
C ASP A 9 13.78 -0.47 -6.80
N TYR A 10 13.75 0.76 -6.32
CA TYR A 10 12.89 1.16 -5.19
C TYR A 10 11.40 1.02 -5.52
N VAL A 11 10.99 1.40 -6.72
CA VAL A 11 9.60 1.23 -7.18
C VAL A 11 9.22 -0.25 -7.27
N ALA A 12 10.09 -1.09 -7.83
CA ALA A 12 9.85 -2.54 -7.91
C ALA A 12 9.71 -3.17 -6.52
N GLN A 13 10.55 -2.79 -5.57
CA GLN A 13 10.46 -3.23 -4.17
C GLN A 13 9.15 -2.78 -3.52
N ALA A 14 8.74 -1.51 -3.71
CA ALA A 14 7.50 -0.99 -3.18
C ALA A 14 6.29 -1.80 -3.70
N TYR A 15 6.26 -2.13 -5.00
CA TYR A 15 5.19 -2.95 -5.58
C TYR A 15 5.13 -4.36 -5.04
N SER A 16 6.28 -4.97 -4.72
CA SER A 16 6.33 -6.32 -4.17
C SER A 16 5.90 -6.38 -2.70
N ASN A 17 6.21 -5.34 -1.94
CA ASN A 17 6.04 -5.32 -0.49
C ASN A 17 4.69 -4.72 -0.04
N ASP A 18 4.06 -3.85 -0.85
CA ASP A 18 2.82 -3.15 -0.45
C ASP A 18 1.66 -4.14 -0.29
N PRO A 19 1.09 -4.27 0.92
CA PRO A 19 -0.01 -5.17 1.20
C PRO A 19 -1.30 -4.75 0.49
N ALA A 20 -1.49 -3.46 0.18
CA ALA A 20 -2.67 -2.97 -0.51
C ALA A 20 -2.71 -3.45 -1.98
N ILE A 21 -1.56 -3.55 -2.65
CA ILE A 21 -1.49 -4.16 -4.00
C ILE A 21 -1.89 -5.63 -3.94
N ARG A 22 -1.41 -6.38 -2.92
CA ARG A 22 -1.80 -7.79 -2.74
C ARG A 22 -3.30 -7.93 -2.49
N LEU A 23 -3.87 -7.04 -1.68
CA LEU A 23 -5.31 -6.99 -1.42
C LEU A 23 -6.10 -6.76 -2.72
N LEU A 24 -5.75 -5.74 -3.51
CA LEU A 24 -6.43 -5.41 -4.76
C LEU A 24 -6.34 -6.54 -5.80
N ARG A 25 -5.20 -7.24 -5.86
CA ARG A 25 -5.08 -8.45 -6.70
C ARG A 25 -6.03 -9.56 -6.25
N LYS A 26 -6.14 -9.78 -4.94
CA LYS A 26 -7.09 -10.78 -4.41
C LYS A 26 -8.54 -10.38 -4.64
N GLN A 27 -8.87 -9.10 -4.56
CA GLN A 27 -10.20 -8.59 -4.92
C GLN A 27 -10.50 -8.82 -6.43
N THR A 28 -9.51 -8.62 -7.29
CA THR A 28 -9.64 -8.94 -8.72
C THR A 28 -9.86 -10.44 -8.96
N GLU A 29 -9.15 -11.33 -8.26
CA GLU A 29 -9.37 -12.77 -8.32
C GLU A 29 -10.77 -13.17 -7.83
N LEU A 30 -11.25 -12.55 -6.73
CA LEU A 30 -12.60 -12.76 -6.22
C LEU A 30 -13.65 -12.34 -7.26
N ALA A 31 -13.53 -11.15 -7.84
CA ALA A 31 -14.43 -10.68 -8.88
C ALA A 31 -14.43 -11.60 -10.14
N GLN A 32 -13.28 -12.20 -10.47
CA GLN A 32 -13.21 -13.22 -11.53
C GLN A 32 -13.97 -14.51 -11.15
N ASN A 33 -13.89 -14.94 -9.89
CA ASN A 33 -14.64 -16.08 -9.40
C ASN A 33 -16.15 -15.79 -9.36
N ASP A 34 -16.57 -14.56 -9.08
CA ASP A 34 -17.97 -14.14 -9.12
C ASP A 34 -18.56 -14.27 -10.55
N ILE A 35 -17.76 -14.04 -11.60
CA ILE A 35 -18.17 -14.34 -12.97
C ILE A 35 -18.47 -15.84 -13.13
N ARG A 36 -17.61 -16.71 -12.56
CA ARG A 36 -17.80 -18.16 -12.62
C ARG A 36 -19.05 -18.59 -11.84
N LEU A 37 -19.26 -18.03 -10.66
CA LEU A 37 -20.45 -18.30 -9.83
C LEU A 37 -21.74 -17.85 -10.55
N THR A 38 -21.72 -16.63 -11.15
CA THR A 38 -22.86 -16.15 -11.92
C THR A 38 -23.17 -17.03 -13.13
N LYS A 39 -22.15 -17.55 -13.80
CA LYS A 39 -22.32 -18.52 -14.89
C LYS A 39 -22.86 -19.85 -14.35
N ALA A 40 -22.33 -20.34 -13.23
CA ALA A 40 -22.77 -21.59 -12.62
C ALA A 40 -24.23 -21.54 -12.16
N SER A 41 -24.73 -20.36 -11.72
CA SER A 41 -26.15 -20.20 -11.36
C SER A 41 -27.12 -20.35 -12.53
N SER A 42 -26.63 -20.39 -13.77
CA SER A 42 -27.41 -20.71 -14.97
C SER A 42 -27.43 -22.21 -15.31
N LEU A 43 -26.66 -23.03 -14.60
CA LEU A 43 -26.60 -24.47 -14.82
C LEU A 43 -27.68 -25.17 -13.99
N PRO A 44 -28.15 -26.35 -14.45
CA PRO A 44 -29.03 -27.18 -13.65
C PRO A 44 -28.36 -27.63 -12.36
N SER A 45 -29.09 -27.59 -11.25
CA SER A 45 -28.64 -28.11 -9.96
C SER A 45 -29.21 -29.52 -9.72
N LEU A 46 -28.34 -30.45 -9.37
CA LEU A 46 -28.66 -31.79 -8.98
C LEU A 46 -28.50 -31.94 -7.47
N SER A 47 -29.57 -32.33 -6.78
CA SER A 47 -29.56 -32.54 -5.34
C SER A 47 -29.96 -33.97 -5.02
N LEU A 48 -29.19 -34.63 -4.17
CA LEU A 48 -29.55 -35.90 -3.53
C LEU A 48 -30.14 -35.59 -2.16
N TYR A 49 -31.30 -36.14 -1.88
CA TYR A 49 -31.89 -36.04 -0.54
C TYR A 49 -32.25 -37.41 0.01
N ALA A 50 -32.08 -37.54 1.32
CA ALA A 50 -32.54 -38.67 2.08
C ALA A 50 -33.25 -38.14 3.33
N SER A 51 -34.43 -38.62 3.60
CA SER A 51 -35.18 -38.27 4.79
C SER A 51 -35.76 -39.51 5.45
N ASN A 52 -35.76 -39.51 6.77
CA ASN A 52 -36.50 -40.50 7.60
C ASN A 52 -37.49 -39.73 8.44
N THR A 53 -38.75 -40.13 8.35
CA THR A 53 -39.83 -39.54 9.10
C THR A 53 -40.51 -40.62 9.97
N LEU A 54 -40.36 -40.50 11.28
CA LEU A 54 -41.11 -41.26 12.24
C LEU A 54 -42.35 -40.43 12.65
N ALA A 55 -43.53 -40.85 12.19
CA ALA A 55 -44.75 -40.11 12.42
C ALA A 55 -45.87 -41.03 12.94
N ARG A 56 -46.67 -40.49 13.84
CA ARG A 56 -47.92 -41.10 14.28
C ARG A 56 -49.05 -40.46 13.49
N PRO A 57 -49.86 -41.22 12.75
CA PRO A 57 -50.95 -40.65 11.98
C PRO A 57 -52.00 -40.04 12.90
N VAL A 58 -52.49 -38.87 12.53
CA VAL A 58 -53.49 -38.08 13.27
C VAL A 58 -54.91 -38.46 12.79
N SER A 59 -55.05 -39.27 11.76
CA SER A 59 -56.33 -39.67 11.18
C SER A 59 -56.99 -40.78 11.97
N ARG A 60 -58.26 -40.60 12.33
CA ARG A 60 -59.10 -41.63 13.08
C ARG A 60 -59.36 -42.91 12.28
N THR A 61 -59.02 -42.96 11.02
CA THR A 61 -59.21 -44.10 10.12
C THR A 61 -58.00 -45.00 9.98
N LEU A 62 -56.86 -44.60 10.54
CA LEU A 62 -55.64 -45.39 10.53
C LEU A 62 -55.27 -45.89 11.90
N ALA A 63 -54.67 -47.09 11.97
CA ALA A 63 -54.23 -47.68 13.23
C ALA A 63 -53.24 -46.70 13.94
N ASP A 64 -53.41 -46.56 15.25
CA ASP A 64 -52.63 -45.73 16.15
C ASP A 64 -51.23 -46.34 16.37
N MET A 65 -50.38 -46.30 15.37
CA MET A 65 -49.05 -46.87 15.35
C MET A 65 -48.05 -45.86 14.80
N TYR A 66 -46.80 -45.85 15.31
CA TYR A 66 -45.70 -45.09 14.73
C TYR A 66 -45.26 -45.77 13.43
N ASN A 67 -45.26 -44.99 12.35
CA ASN A 67 -44.73 -45.41 11.03
C ASN A 67 -43.38 -44.74 10.78
N ASN A 68 -42.42 -45.55 10.38
CA ASN A 68 -41.09 -45.09 9.98
C ASN A 68 -40.95 -45.13 8.45
N ASN A 69 -40.93 -43.95 7.81
CA ASN A 69 -40.84 -43.83 6.38
C ASN A 69 -39.47 -43.30 5.93
N TRP A 70 -38.81 -44.05 5.08
CA TRP A 70 -37.56 -43.64 4.43
C TRP A 70 -37.87 -43.17 3.04
N ASN A 71 -37.36 -41.95 2.70
CA ASN A 71 -37.44 -41.40 1.39
C ASN A 71 -36.03 -41.07 0.91
N ILE A 72 -35.65 -41.58 -0.24
CA ILE A 72 -34.39 -41.27 -0.94
C ILE A 72 -34.75 -40.83 -2.34
N GLY A 73 -34.23 -39.70 -2.77
CA GLY A 73 -34.54 -39.19 -4.10
C GLY A 73 -33.48 -38.29 -4.69
N LEU A 74 -33.55 -38.11 -6.00
CA LEU A 74 -32.76 -37.15 -6.77
C LEU A 74 -33.70 -36.04 -7.23
N SER A 75 -33.29 -34.80 -7.06
CA SER A 75 -33.99 -33.62 -7.58
C SER A 75 -33.11 -32.90 -8.57
N LEU A 76 -33.58 -32.69 -9.80
CA LEU A 76 -32.95 -31.86 -10.82
C LEU A 76 -33.76 -30.58 -10.97
N SER A 77 -33.16 -29.42 -10.69
CA SER A 77 -33.78 -28.12 -10.85
C SER A 77 -33.03 -27.29 -11.88
N TYR A 78 -33.78 -26.70 -12.84
CA TYR A 78 -33.20 -25.86 -13.88
C TYR A 78 -33.95 -24.51 -13.94
N PRO A 79 -33.31 -23.39 -13.54
CA PRO A 79 -33.96 -22.07 -13.52
C PRO A 79 -33.96 -21.47 -14.93
N LEU A 80 -34.99 -21.69 -15.74
CA LEU A 80 -35.09 -21.16 -17.12
C LEU A 80 -35.02 -19.61 -17.17
N SER A 81 -35.52 -18.93 -16.16
CA SER A 81 -35.47 -17.45 -16.09
C SER A 81 -34.05 -16.90 -15.96
N SER A 82 -33.10 -17.71 -15.47
CA SER A 82 -31.68 -17.30 -15.34
C SER A 82 -31.00 -17.10 -16.69
N LEU A 83 -31.45 -17.77 -17.75
CA LEU A 83 -30.90 -17.65 -19.12
C LEU A 83 -30.98 -16.19 -19.62
N TYR A 84 -32.05 -15.47 -19.30
CA TYR A 84 -32.21 -14.07 -19.72
C TYR A 84 -31.56 -13.09 -18.73
N LYS A 85 -31.72 -13.31 -17.45
CA LYS A 85 -31.28 -12.38 -16.41
C LYS A 85 -29.77 -12.41 -16.21
N ASN A 86 -29.13 -13.55 -16.37
CA ASN A 86 -27.70 -13.71 -16.04
C ASN A 86 -26.76 -13.00 -17.04
N ASN A 87 -27.19 -12.74 -18.28
CA ASN A 87 -26.37 -11.99 -19.23
C ASN A 87 -26.01 -10.58 -18.72
N HIS A 88 -26.95 -9.89 -18.09
CA HIS A 88 -26.68 -8.57 -17.50
C HIS A 88 -25.80 -8.68 -16.25
N LYS A 89 -26.02 -9.67 -15.39
CA LYS A 89 -25.19 -9.94 -14.21
C LYS A 89 -23.75 -10.33 -14.58
N ILE A 90 -23.58 -11.11 -15.64
CA ILE A 90 -22.22 -11.46 -16.15
C ILE A 90 -21.51 -10.20 -16.67
N LYS A 91 -22.22 -9.29 -17.35
CA LYS A 91 -21.65 -8.00 -17.78
C LYS A 91 -21.25 -7.15 -16.57
N GLU A 92 -22.13 -7.04 -15.58
CA GLU A 92 -21.85 -6.34 -14.31
C GLU A 92 -20.60 -6.90 -13.63
N SER A 93 -20.52 -8.23 -13.43
CA SER A 93 -19.34 -8.88 -12.84
C SER A 93 -18.06 -8.62 -13.65
N LYS A 94 -18.14 -8.57 -14.99
CA LYS A 94 -16.98 -8.19 -15.83
C LYS A 94 -16.54 -6.74 -15.61
N TRP A 95 -17.49 -5.82 -15.44
CA TRP A 95 -17.18 -4.42 -15.11
C TRP A 95 -16.51 -4.29 -13.73
N MET A 96 -16.95 -5.10 -12.73
CA MET A 96 -16.31 -5.15 -11.42
C MET A 96 -14.84 -5.61 -11.50
N VAL A 97 -14.52 -6.59 -12.35
CA VAL A 97 -13.13 -6.98 -12.62
C VAL A 97 -12.33 -5.83 -13.21
N SER A 98 -12.91 -5.09 -14.16
CA SER A 98 -12.24 -3.92 -14.75
C SER A 98 -12.04 -2.80 -13.73
N LEU A 99 -13.02 -2.59 -12.85
CA LEU A 99 -12.93 -1.61 -11.76
C LEU A 99 -11.75 -1.93 -10.83
N HIS A 100 -11.66 -3.16 -10.31
CA HIS A 100 -10.56 -3.55 -9.41
C HIS A 100 -9.19 -3.52 -10.08
N LYS A 101 -9.10 -3.82 -11.39
CA LYS A 101 -7.85 -3.64 -12.15
C LYS A 101 -7.44 -2.18 -12.23
N ASN A 102 -8.40 -1.27 -12.47
CA ASN A 102 -8.12 0.17 -12.50
C ASN A 102 -7.70 0.68 -11.12
N GLU A 103 -8.31 0.20 -10.05
CA GLU A 103 -7.92 0.52 -8.67
C GLU A 103 -6.48 0.06 -8.38
N GLU A 104 -6.08 -1.14 -8.85
CA GLU A 104 -4.69 -1.62 -8.75
C GLU A 104 -3.73 -0.68 -9.48
N GLU A 105 -4.05 -0.28 -10.70
CA GLU A 105 -3.20 0.64 -11.47
C GLU A 105 -3.12 2.04 -10.83
N GLN A 106 -4.22 2.58 -10.32
CA GLN A 106 -4.22 3.84 -9.57
C GLN A 106 -3.33 3.75 -8.32
N LYS A 107 -3.42 2.64 -7.58
CA LYS A 107 -2.58 2.40 -6.40
C LYS A 107 -1.10 2.34 -6.78
N LYS A 108 -0.74 1.65 -7.87
CA LYS A 108 0.65 1.61 -8.39
C LYS A 108 1.17 2.99 -8.75
N GLN A 109 0.35 3.81 -9.41
CA GLN A 109 0.73 5.18 -9.74
C GLN A 109 0.96 6.02 -8.48
N LYS A 110 0.09 5.89 -7.48
CA LYS A 110 0.25 6.57 -6.19
C LYS A 110 1.55 6.19 -5.50
N ILE A 111 1.84 4.89 -5.40
CA ILE A 111 3.09 4.39 -4.82
C ILE A 111 4.30 4.92 -5.60
N ARG A 112 4.25 4.91 -6.93
CA ARG A 112 5.32 5.45 -7.77
C ARG A 112 5.59 6.93 -7.46
N MET A 113 4.55 7.73 -7.26
CA MET A 113 4.68 9.14 -6.86
C MET A 113 5.26 9.30 -5.46
N GLU A 114 4.80 8.50 -4.49
CA GLU A 114 5.29 8.52 -3.12
C GLU A 114 6.79 8.16 -3.06
N VAL A 115 7.20 7.08 -3.74
CA VAL A 115 8.61 6.67 -3.83
C VAL A 115 9.44 7.76 -4.52
N ARG A 116 8.95 8.35 -5.61
CA ARG A 116 9.65 9.42 -6.31
C ARG A 116 9.88 10.65 -5.42
N THR A 117 8.84 11.05 -4.70
CA THR A 117 8.92 12.20 -3.78
C THR A 117 9.92 11.92 -2.65
N ALA A 118 9.86 10.75 -2.03
CA ALA A 118 10.79 10.37 -0.97
C ALA A 118 12.24 10.27 -1.47
N PHE A 119 12.45 9.71 -2.65
CA PHE A 119 13.77 9.60 -3.29
C PHE A 119 14.39 10.98 -3.60
N LEU A 120 13.60 11.90 -4.16
CA LEU A 120 14.06 13.25 -4.46
C LEU A 120 14.40 14.02 -3.20
N ARG A 121 13.54 13.96 -2.16
CA ARG A 121 13.79 14.60 -0.87
C ARG A 121 15.06 14.08 -0.19
N HIS A 122 15.30 12.77 -0.26
CA HIS A 122 16.53 12.20 0.27
C HIS A 122 17.76 12.69 -0.49
N LYS A 123 17.69 12.78 -1.82
CA LYS A 123 18.75 13.31 -2.66
C LYS A 123 19.03 14.79 -2.36
N GLU A 124 17.98 15.60 -2.21
CA GLU A 124 18.09 17.02 -1.83
C GLU A 124 18.76 17.17 -0.46
N ALA A 125 18.35 16.39 0.54
CA ALA A 125 18.96 16.42 1.87
C ALA A 125 20.46 16.06 1.85
N LEU A 126 20.87 15.10 1.01
CA LEU A 126 22.30 14.79 0.83
C LEU A 126 23.08 15.96 0.22
N GLN A 127 22.52 16.64 -0.78
CA GLN A 127 23.14 17.80 -1.41
C GLN A 127 23.22 18.98 -0.45
N GLU A 128 22.20 19.19 0.39
CA GLU A 128 22.17 20.21 1.42
C GLU A 128 23.32 20.02 2.44
N VAL A 129 23.56 18.79 2.90
CA VAL A 129 24.69 18.50 3.79
C VAL A 129 26.03 18.83 3.15
N GLU A 130 26.22 18.53 1.87
CA GLU A 130 27.48 18.87 1.19
C GLU A 130 27.68 20.41 1.06
N ALA A 131 26.61 21.15 0.77
CA ALA A 131 26.66 22.61 0.71
C ALA A 131 26.98 23.21 2.12
N LEU A 132 26.31 22.70 3.18
CA LEU A 132 26.51 23.21 4.54
C LEU A 132 27.91 22.85 5.11
N LYS A 133 28.51 21.73 4.70
CA LYS A 133 29.90 21.44 5.04
C LYS A 133 30.86 22.55 4.56
N LEU A 134 30.60 23.06 3.36
CA LEU A 134 31.40 24.17 2.82
C LEU A 134 31.17 25.45 3.63
N SER A 135 29.91 25.76 3.97
CA SER A 135 29.56 26.91 4.78
C SER A 135 30.23 26.88 6.16
N VAL A 136 30.23 25.71 6.83
CA VAL A 136 30.93 25.55 8.12
C VAL A 136 32.43 25.81 7.96
N ARG A 137 33.08 25.27 6.92
CA ARG A 137 34.50 25.51 6.67
C ARG A 137 34.82 26.98 6.46
N GLN A 138 33.97 27.70 5.70
CA GLN A 138 34.11 29.14 5.50
C GLN A 138 33.94 29.94 6.81
N ALA A 139 32.93 29.58 7.62
CA ALA A 139 32.69 30.22 8.89
C ALA A 139 33.84 29.97 9.90
N GLN A 140 34.39 28.75 9.94
CA GLN A 140 35.56 28.39 10.74
C GLN A 140 36.79 29.22 10.35
N GLU A 141 37.05 29.38 9.07
CA GLU A 141 38.17 30.20 8.61
C GLU A 141 37.98 31.69 8.92
N ASN A 142 36.76 32.20 8.75
CA ASN A 142 36.43 33.57 9.12
C ASN A 142 36.63 33.80 10.64
N TYR A 143 36.15 32.88 11.47
CA TYR A 143 36.36 32.95 12.91
C TYR A 143 37.85 32.94 13.27
N ARG A 144 38.65 32.07 12.66
CA ARG A 144 40.11 31.99 12.84
C ARG A 144 40.80 33.33 12.48
N ILE A 145 40.40 33.93 11.38
CA ILE A 145 40.94 35.23 10.93
C ILE A 145 40.58 36.32 11.97
N MET A 146 39.32 36.40 12.40
CA MET A 146 38.87 37.38 13.36
C MET A 146 39.52 37.20 14.75
N GLN A 147 39.72 35.95 15.18
CA GLN A 147 40.47 35.65 16.41
C GLN A 147 41.91 36.15 16.33
N ASN A 148 42.62 35.92 15.21
CA ASN A 148 43.97 36.42 15.01
C ASN A 148 44.03 37.96 15.00
N ARG A 149 43.07 38.64 14.34
CA ARG A 149 42.96 40.09 14.33
C ARG A 149 42.70 40.66 15.69
N TYR A 150 41.81 40.05 16.49
CA TYR A 150 41.52 40.44 17.87
C TYR A 150 42.74 40.32 18.77
N LEU A 151 43.47 39.19 18.68
CA LEU A 151 44.70 38.96 19.45
C LEU A 151 45.81 39.99 19.12
N ASN A 152 45.84 40.49 17.87
CA ASN A 152 46.77 41.53 17.43
C ASN A 152 46.20 42.97 17.60
N GLN A 153 45.11 43.15 18.34
CA GLN A 153 44.44 44.45 18.57
C GLN A 153 43.94 45.14 17.29
N LEU A 154 43.67 44.36 16.22
CA LEU A 154 43.19 44.85 14.92
C LEU A 154 41.69 44.65 14.71
N ALA A 155 40.96 44.12 15.71
CA ALA A 155 39.53 43.98 15.71
C ALA A 155 38.99 44.10 17.13
N ILE A 156 37.75 44.50 17.29
CA ILE A 156 37.06 44.63 18.61
C ILE A 156 36.40 43.29 18.99
N LEU A 157 36.08 43.14 20.27
CA LEU A 157 35.46 41.92 20.80
C LEU A 157 34.14 41.58 20.12
N THR A 158 33.34 42.58 19.76
CA THR A 158 32.05 42.40 19.06
C THR A 158 32.22 41.67 17.72
N ASP A 159 33.28 42.05 16.96
CA ASP A 159 33.55 41.39 15.65
C ASP A 159 33.90 39.91 15.83
N LEU A 160 34.63 39.57 16.90
CA LEU A 160 34.96 38.19 17.25
C LEU A 160 33.72 37.40 17.70
N LEU A 161 32.84 38.00 18.50
CA LEU A 161 31.58 37.38 18.95
C LEU A 161 30.61 37.15 17.77
N ASP A 162 30.54 38.10 16.84
CA ASP A 162 29.75 37.98 15.64
C ASP A 162 30.26 36.84 14.76
N ALA A 163 31.57 36.72 14.53
CA ALA A 163 32.18 35.62 13.79
C ALA A 163 31.93 34.26 14.46
N ASN A 164 31.98 34.20 15.80
CA ASN A 164 31.65 33.02 16.58
C ASN A 164 30.17 32.62 16.43
N SER A 165 29.28 33.61 16.47
CA SER A 165 27.84 33.39 16.29
C SER A 165 27.51 32.83 14.89
N VAL A 166 28.19 33.34 13.85
CA VAL A 166 28.06 32.81 12.46
C VAL A 166 28.56 31.38 12.39
N LEU A 167 29.69 31.05 13.00
CA LEU A 167 30.22 29.70 13.07
C LEU A 167 29.23 28.72 13.76
N LEU A 168 28.76 29.10 14.97
CA LEU A 168 27.81 28.29 15.72
C LEU A 168 26.52 28.02 14.89
N ASN A 169 25.99 29.05 14.26
CA ASN A 169 24.80 28.91 13.43
C ASN A 169 25.05 27.94 12.23
N ALA A 170 26.21 28.04 11.59
CA ALA A 170 26.56 27.12 10.49
C ALA A 170 26.69 25.67 10.96
N GLU A 171 27.29 25.43 12.12
CA GLU A 171 27.40 24.09 12.74
C GLU A 171 26.04 23.52 13.14
N LEU A 172 25.15 24.34 13.70
CA LEU A 172 23.79 23.94 14.01
C LEU A 172 23.00 23.55 12.75
N GLN A 173 23.12 24.35 11.68
CA GLN A 173 22.47 24.04 10.42
C GLN A 173 22.98 22.72 9.83
N LEU A 174 24.29 22.48 9.86
CA LEU A 174 24.87 21.22 9.38
C LEU A 174 24.37 20.03 10.21
N THR A 175 24.26 20.18 11.52
CA THR A 175 23.74 19.13 12.42
C THR A 175 22.28 18.80 12.11
N ASN A 176 21.46 19.83 11.92
CA ASN A 176 20.06 19.67 11.53
C ASN A 176 19.93 18.98 10.17
N ALA A 177 20.74 19.39 9.18
CA ALA A 177 20.73 18.77 7.86
C ALA A 177 21.15 17.28 7.90
N ARG A 178 22.15 16.92 8.73
CA ARG A 178 22.52 15.49 8.94
C ARG A 178 21.38 14.68 9.53
N THR A 179 20.68 15.23 10.51
CA THR A 179 19.49 14.58 11.07
C THR A 179 18.38 14.44 10.01
N HIS A 180 18.22 15.48 9.18
CA HIS A 180 17.25 15.45 8.07
C HIS A 180 17.55 14.37 7.04
N VAL A 181 18.82 14.11 6.72
CA VAL A 181 19.23 12.99 5.84
C VAL A 181 18.78 11.65 6.42
N ILE A 182 18.97 11.42 7.71
CA ILE A 182 18.52 10.19 8.38
C ILE A 182 17.00 10.05 8.30
N TYR A 183 16.27 11.13 8.58
CA TYR A 183 14.83 11.15 8.51
C TYR A 183 14.31 10.83 7.10
N THR A 184 14.84 11.50 6.06
CA THR A 184 14.44 11.26 4.68
C THR A 184 14.81 9.86 4.18
N TYR A 185 15.90 9.27 4.68
CA TYR A 185 16.25 7.87 4.42
C TYR A 185 15.17 6.92 4.93
N TYR A 186 14.73 7.08 6.18
CA TYR A 186 13.67 6.24 6.74
C TYR A 186 12.32 6.49 6.07
N GLN A 187 12.03 7.72 5.63
CA GLN A 187 10.85 7.98 4.79
C GLN A 187 10.90 7.22 3.47
N LEU A 188 12.07 7.15 2.83
CA LEU A 188 12.26 6.36 1.61
C LEU A 188 12.08 4.85 1.88
N GLN A 189 12.62 4.33 2.97
CA GLN A 189 12.43 2.92 3.36
C GLN A 189 10.95 2.60 3.60
N LYS A 190 10.23 3.50 4.28
CA LYS A 190 8.78 3.38 4.48
C LYS A 190 8.01 3.37 3.16
N ALA A 191 8.34 4.27 2.24
CA ALA A 191 7.72 4.31 0.90
C ALA A 191 7.98 3.03 0.09
N CYS A 192 9.09 2.31 0.37
CA CYS A 192 9.43 1.03 -0.24
C CYS A 192 8.81 -0.17 0.50
N GLY A 193 8.03 0.04 1.57
CA GLY A 193 7.41 -1.03 2.34
C GLY A 193 8.39 -1.89 3.14
N ARG A 194 9.48 -1.28 3.65
CA ARG A 194 10.50 -1.96 4.48
C ARG A 194 10.40 -1.63 5.96
N LEU A 195 9.44 -0.79 6.33
CA LEU A 195 9.12 -0.38 7.70
C LEU A 195 7.67 -0.70 8.01
#